data_df6d1fe7e8c5e04c9c4e7534375dfce9
#
_entry.id   df6d1fe7e8c5e04c9c4e7534375dfce9
#
_cell.length_a   1.000
_cell.length_b   1.000
_cell.length_c   1.000
_cell.angle_alpha   90.00
_cell.angle_beta   90.00
_cell.angle_gamma   90.00
#
_symmetry.space_group_name_H-M   'P 1'
#
loop_
_entity.id
_entity.type
_entity.pdbx_description
1 polymer ?
#
loop_
_entity_poly.entity_id
_entity_poly.type
_entity_poly.pdbx_seq_one_letter_code
_entity_poly.pdbx_strand_id
1 'polypeptide(L)'
;MPNPKIAVVILNWNGKEMMRRFLPSVVNYSVGAAEVIVADNGSTDGSLEMLAAEFPTVRRLPLSKNYGFAQGYNEALRGLEADYYLLLNSDVEVTPGWLLPLLEYMEAHPETAACQPKLLCEGKRTEFEYAGACGGYIDRYGYPFCRGRVFGEVETDKGQYDSIAPIFWATGAALMIRRADWEAVGGLDGRFFAHMEEIDLCWRLRARGRGIVCVPQSTVFHVGGGTLAQHHPRKTFLNFRNNLLLLYKNLPERELKRVMRVRSILDIVAACSFLISPNGIANFKAVFQARREFRRIRPDFAANRRENLQRTVLDPIPEQLPCSLLRLFHMKRLRTFARIARYF
;
A
#
# COMPACT_ATOMS: atom_id res chain seq x y z
N MET A 1 -19.50 21.60 14.32
CA MET A 1 -19.85 20.27 13.78
C MET A 1 -19.33 19.24 14.75
N PRO A 2 -19.94 18.07 14.93
CA PRO A 2 -19.32 17.01 15.74
C PRO A 2 -17.97 16.64 15.12
N ASN A 3 -16.97 16.32 15.95
CA ASN A 3 -15.67 15.87 15.45
C ASN A 3 -15.85 14.61 14.59
N PRO A 4 -15.21 14.53 13.42
CA PRO A 4 -15.32 13.36 12.56
C PRO A 4 -14.77 12.11 13.25
N LYS A 5 -15.46 10.99 13.08
CA LYS A 5 -15.08 9.71 13.68
C LYS A 5 -13.98 9.03 12.87
N ILE A 6 -12.86 8.72 13.49
CA ILE A 6 -11.76 7.96 12.88
C ILE A 6 -11.72 6.57 13.50
N ALA A 7 -11.68 5.53 12.66
CA ALA A 7 -11.37 4.17 13.07
C ALA A 7 -9.96 3.80 12.63
N VAL A 8 -9.04 3.64 13.59
CA VAL A 8 -7.71 3.06 13.34
C VAL A 8 -7.85 1.54 13.41
N VAL A 9 -7.71 0.88 12.27
CA VAL A 9 -7.92 -0.57 12.14
C VAL A 9 -6.60 -1.26 11.86
N ILE A 10 -6.18 -2.12 12.78
CA ILE A 10 -5.00 -2.97 12.66
C ILE A 10 -5.46 -4.38 12.28
N LEU A 11 -5.04 -4.86 11.09
CA LEU A 11 -5.29 -6.24 10.70
C LEU A 11 -4.15 -7.12 11.21
N ASN A 12 -4.46 -7.99 12.18
CA ASN A 12 -3.48 -8.88 12.79
C ASN A 12 -3.61 -10.32 12.29
N TRP A 13 -2.49 -10.96 12.01
CA TRP A 13 -2.38 -12.41 11.79
C TRP A 13 -1.07 -12.93 12.37
N ASN A 14 -1.18 -13.66 13.49
CA ASN A 14 -0.04 -14.22 14.22
C ASN A 14 1.05 -13.16 14.53
N GLY A 15 0.61 -11.96 14.91
CA GLY A 15 1.47 -10.81 15.19
C GLY A 15 1.52 -10.42 16.67
N LYS A 16 1.32 -11.36 17.60
CA LYS A 16 1.26 -11.13 19.04
C LYS A 16 2.39 -10.25 19.57
N GLU A 17 3.63 -10.61 19.25
CA GLU A 17 4.80 -9.87 19.74
C GLU A 17 4.96 -8.49 19.08
N MET A 18 4.59 -8.36 17.80
CA MET A 18 4.58 -7.07 17.13
C MET A 18 3.54 -6.14 17.74
N MET A 19 2.32 -6.63 17.99
CA MET A 19 1.29 -5.83 18.65
C MET A 19 1.70 -5.46 20.08
N ARG A 20 2.26 -6.39 20.87
CA ARG A 20 2.74 -6.07 22.23
C ARG A 20 3.76 -4.94 22.21
N ARG A 21 4.62 -4.88 21.17
CA ARG A 21 5.65 -3.87 21.03
C ARG A 21 5.08 -2.52 20.56
N PHE A 22 4.23 -2.50 19.56
CA PHE A 22 3.84 -1.26 18.85
C PHE A 22 2.46 -0.72 19.22
N LEU A 23 1.51 -1.57 19.62
CA LEU A 23 0.16 -1.17 19.99
C LEU A 23 0.11 -0.13 21.15
N PRO A 24 1.03 -0.14 22.13
CA PRO A 24 1.05 0.90 23.17
C PRO A 24 1.16 2.32 22.60
N SER A 25 1.98 2.56 21.58
CA SER A 25 2.09 3.87 20.93
C SER A 25 0.78 4.26 20.24
N VAL A 26 0.15 3.31 19.54
CA VAL A 26 -1.11 3.56 18.83
C VAL A 26 -2.22 3.91 19.82
N VAL A 27 -2.36 3.13 20.90
CA VAL A 27 -3.39 3.41 21.93
C VAL A 27 -3.14 4.77 22.58
N ASN A 28 -1.90 5.02 23.04
CA ASN A 28 -1.59 6.24 23.79
C ASN A 28 -1.74 7.53 22.95
N TYR A 29 -1.36 7.49 21.68
CA TYR A 29 -1.37 8.68 20.81
C TYR A 29 -2.63 8.82 19.95
N SER A 30 -3.61 7.91 20.12
CA SER A 30 -4.92 8.01 19.45
C SER A 30 -6.08 8.29 20.42
N VAL A 31 -5.81 8.34 21.73
CA VAL A 31 -6.84 8.60 22.77
C VAL A 31 -7.58 9.90 22.47
N GLY A 32 -8.92 9.84 22.48
CA GLY A 32 -9.78 10.99 22.23
C GLY A 32 -9.86 11.45 20.78
N ALA A 33 -9.00 10.93 19.90
CA ALA A 33 -8.98 11.28 18.48
C ALA A 33 -9.54 10.16 17.58
N ALA A 34 -9.39 8.89 17.97
CA ALA A 34 -9.83 7.75 17.15
C ALA A 34 -10.20 6.54 18.03
N GLU A 35 -11.07 5.68 17.49
CA GLU A 35 -11.29 4.32 18.01
C GLU A 35 -10.19 3.39 17.45
N VAL A 36 -9.47 2.69 18.35
CA VAL A 36 -8.46 1.69 17.96
C VAL A 36 -9.12 0.31 17.95
N ILE A 37 -9.04 -0.36 16.79
CA ILE A 37 -9.65 -1.66 16.53
C ILE A 37 -8.57 -2.61 16.04
N VAL A 38 -8.47 -3.77 16.67
CA VAL A 38 -7.65 -4.88 16.15
C VAL A 38 -8.58 -5.93 15.54
N ALA A 39 -8.52 -6.06 14.22
CA ALA A 39 -9.17 -7.13 13.48
C ALA A 39 -8.23 -8.35 13.43
N ASP A 40 -8.57 -9.37 14.19
CA ASP A 40 -7.77 -10.60 14.23
C ASP A 40 -8.17 -11.53 13.10
N ASN A 41 -7.27 -11.71 12.16
CA ASN A 41 -7.47 -12.44 10.90
C ASN A 41 -7.29 -13.97 11.06
N GLY A 42 -7.84 -14.53 12.16
CA GLY A 42 -7.75 -15.96 12.46
C GLY A 42 -6.37 -16.37 12.98
N SER A 43 -5.82 -15.62 13.92
CA SER A 43 -4.55 -15.95 14.57
C SER A 43 -4.64 -17.20 15.47
N THR A 44 -3.51 -17.88 15.64
CA THR A 44 -3.35 -19.08 16.47
C THR A 44 -2.22 -18.96 17.50
N ASP A 45 -1.63 -17.75 17.63
CA ASP A 45 -0.48 -17.47 18.49
C ASP A 45 -0.85 -16.92 19.88
N GLY A 46 -2.14 -16.88 20.23
CA GLY A 46 -2.62 -16.26 21.47
C GLY A 46 -2.72 -14.74 21.41
N SER A 47 -2.82 -14.15 20.22
CA SER A 47 -2.99 -12.70 20.02
C SER A 47 -4.26 -12.18 20.69
N LEU A 48 -5.40 -12.87 20.57
CA LEU A 48 -6.68 -12.42 21.14
C LEU A 48 -6.67 -12.43 22.67
N GLU A 49 -6.07 -13.44 23.27
CA GLU A 49 -5.91 -13.57 24.72
C GLU A 49 -5.00 -12.46 25.27
N MET A 50 -3.90 -12.20 24.59
CA MET A 50 -2.99 -11.11 24.94
C MET A 50 -3.70 -9.76 24.88
N LEU A 51 -4.46 -9.49 23.80
CA LEU A 51 -5.23 -8.25 23.65
C LEU A 51 -6.28 -8.11 24.76
N ALA A 52 -6.94 -9.21 25.16
CA ALA A 52 -7.92 -9.20 26.23
C ALA A 52 -7.31 -8.84 27.59
N ALA A 53 -6.11 -9.35 27.86
CA ALA A 53 -5.42 -9.18 29.13
C ALA A 53 -4.65 -7.85 29.24
N GLU A 54 -3.93 -7.47 28.18
CA GLU A 54 -2.98 -6.35 28.21
C GLU A 54 -3.57 -5.04 27.64
N PHE A 55 -4.59 -5.13 26.72
CA PHE A 55 -5.20 -3.97 26.06
C PHE A 55 -6.74 -4.00 26.11
N PRO A 56 -7.35 -4.00 27.30
CA PRO A 56 -8.81 -4.18 27.46
C PRO A 56 -9.66 -3.08 26.79
N THR A 57 -9.11 -1.89 26.58
CA THR A 57 -9.78 -0.75 25.94
C THR A 57 -9.79 -0.83 24.41
N VAL A 58 -8.95 -1.70 23.82
CA VAL A 58 -8.90 -1.91 22.37
C VAL A 58 -10.05 -2.80 21.94
N ARG A 59 -10.82 -2.34 20.97
CA ARG A 59 -11.88 -3.16 20.37
C ARG A 59 -11.28 -4.30 19.57
N ARG A 60 -11.69 -5.52 19.89
CA ARG A 60 -11.28 -6.75 19.20
C ARG A 60 -12.35 -7.17 18.23
N LEU A 61 -11.96 -7.45 16.98
CA LEU A 61 -12.84 -7.93 15.93
C LEU A 61 -12.28 -9.27 15.39
N PRO A 62 -12.67 -10.42 15.97
CA PRO A 62 -12.21 -11.72 15.50
C PRO A 62 -12.85 -12.06 14.15
N LEU A 63 -12.03 -12.35 13.13
CA LEU A 63 -12.46 -12.88 11.85
C LEU A 63 -12.40 -14.40 11.88
N SER A 64 -13.25 -15.06 11.10
CA SER A 64 -13.42 -16.54 11.18
C SER A 64 -12.21 -17.35 10.66
N LYS A 65 -11.32 -16.72 9.87
CA LYS A 65 -10.12 -17.35 9.29
C LYS A 65 -9.17 -16.27 8.74
N ASN A 66 -7.97 -16.68 8.30
CA ASN A 66 -7.09 -15.80 7.55
C ASN A 66 -7.62 -15.59 6.12
N TYR A 67 -8.15 -14.39 5.88
CA TYR A 67 -8.61 -13.91 4.57
C TYR A 67 -7.52 -13.29 3.70
N GLY A 68 -6.27 -13.21 4.19
CA GLY A 68 -5.22 -12.37 3.60
C GLY A 68 -5.40 -10.91 3.95
N PHE A 69 -4.55 -10.05 3.38
CA PHE A 69 -4.55 -8.62 3.69
C PHE A 69 -5.78 -7.91 3.08
N ALA A 70 -5.97 -8.04 1.77
CA ALA A 70 -7.01 -7.32 1.04
C ALA A 70 -8.44 -7.67 1.52
N GLN A 71 -8.77 -8.97 1.53
CA GLN A 71 -10.10 -9.39 1.98
C GLN A 71 -10.26 -9.24 3.48
N GLY A 72 -9.17 -9.38 4.26
CA GLY A 72 -9.18 -9.17 5.71
C GLY A 72 -9.63 -7.77 6.08
N TYR A 73 -9.10 -6.73 5.43
CA TYR A 73 -9.57 -5.36 5.63
C TYR A 73 -11.00 -5.14 5.14
N ASN A 74 -11.42 -5.74 4.01
CA ASN A 74 -12.81 -5.63 3.57
C ASN A 74 -13.79 -6.23 4.61
N GLU A 75 -13.43 -7.35 5.23
CA GLU A 75 -14.24 -7.95 6.30
C GLU A 75 -14.22 -7.09 7.58
N ALA A 76 -13.04 -6.59 7.96
CA ALA A 76 -12.88 -5.77 9.16
C ALA A 76 -13.64 -4.44 9.09
N LEU A 77 -13.70 -3.82 7.92
CA LEU A 77 -14.36 -2.53 7.72
C LEU A 77 -15.86 -2.66 7.41
N ARG A 78 -16.35 -3.88 7.15
CA ARG A 78 -17.76 -4.10 6.82
C ARG A 78 -18.67 -3.70 7.99
N GLY A 79 -19.54 -2.72 7.76
CA GLY A 79 -20.49 -2.23 8.75
C GLY A 79 -19.86 -1.42 9.89
N LEU A 80 -18.58 -1.05 9.78
CA LEU A 80 -17.93 -0.17 10.73
C LEU A 80 -18.35 1.28 10.47
N GLU A 81 -18.92 1.91 11.50
CA GLU A 81 -19.39 3.30 11.42
C GLU A 81 -18.28 4.27 11.82
N ALA A 82 -17.65 4.89 10.84
CA ALA A 82 -16.67 5.97 10.97
C ALA A 82 -16.72 6.86 9.73
N ASP A 83 -16.20 8.08 9.81
CA ASP A 83 -16.06 8.98 8.67
C ASP A 83 -14.79 8.69 7.90
N TYR A 84 -13.76 8.25 8.64
CA TYR A 84 -12.44 7.88 8.11
C TYR A 84 -12.02 6.51 8.63
N TYR A 85 -11.51 5.69 7.73
CA TYR A 85 -10.78 4.47 8.06
C TYR A 85 -9.29 4.77 7.98
N LEU A 86 -8.53 4.36 8.97
CA LEU A 86 -7.07 4.35 8.93
C LEU A 86 -6.58 2.91 9.03
N LEU A 87 -6.14 2.37 7.89
CA LEU A 87 -5.51 1.06 7.82
C LEU A 87 -4.10 1.21 8.40
N LEU A 88 -3.76 0.40 9.39
CA LEU A 88 -2.47 0.44 10.07
C LEU A 88 -1.90 -0.97 10.22
N ASN A 89 -0.64 -1.17 9.85
CA ASN A 89 0.03 -2.44 10.11
C ASN A 89 0.36 -2.62 11.59
N SER A 90 0.43 -3.88 12.04
CA SER A 90 0.74 -4.24 13.43
C SER A 90 2.20 -3.97 13.83
N ASP A 91 3.09 -3.68 12.86
CA ASP A 91 4.51 -3.39 13.04
C ASP A 91 4.85 -1.91 12.79
N VAL A 92 3.89 -1.01 13.06
CA VAL A 92 4.05 0.45 12.95
C VAL A 92 4.04 1.08 14.34
N GLU A 93 5.07 1.87 14.63
CA GLU A 93 5.14 2.80 15.77
C GLU A 93 4.65 4.17 15.32
N VAL A 94 3.66 4.73 16.01
CA VAL A 94 3.16 6.07 15.73
C VAL A 94 3.73 7.09 16.70
N THR A 95 3.74 8.38 16.32
CA THR A 95 4.29 9.48 17.11
C THR A 95 3.19 10.32 17.76
N PRO A 96 3.49 11.11 18.83
CA PRO A 96 2.53 12.03 19.43
C PRO A 96 1.86 12.94 18.39
N GLY A 97 0.54 13.01 18.40
CA GLY A 97 -0.23 13.90 17.51
C GLY A 97 -0.29 13.48 16.05
N TRP A 98 0.11 12.25 15.70
CA TRP A 98 0.22 11.75 14.32
C TRP A 98 -1.07 11.82 13.49
N LEU A 99 -2.25 11.72 14.12
CA LEU A 99 -3.53 11.76 13.43
C LEU A 99 -3.95 13.17 13.01
N LEU A 100 -3.58 14.17 13.80
CA LEU A 100 -4.10 15.54 13.63
C LEU A 100 -3.74 16.16 12.27
N PRO A 101 -2.49 16.14 11.78
CA PRO A 101 -2.18 16.70 10.47
C PRO A 101 -2.89 15.98 9.32
N LEU A 102 -3.11 14.66 9.43
CA LEU A 102 -3.84 13.89 8.44
C LEU A 102 -5.31 14.31 8.38
N LEU A 103 -5.96 14.41 9.57
CA LEU A 103 -7.36 14.81 9.66
C LEU A 103 -7.57 16.24 9.18
N GLU A 104 -6.76 17.19 9.66
CA GLU A 104 -6.85 18.60 9.27
C GLU A 104 -6.73 18.77 7.76
N TYR A 105 -5.79 18.06 7.15
CA TYR A 105 -5.66 18.10 5.69
C TYR A 105 -6.90 17.54 4.99
N MET A 106 -7.37 16.37 5.41
CA MET A 106 -8.52 15.74 4.80
C MET A 106 -9.79 16.61 4.95
N GLU A 107 -10.02 17.23 6.13
CA GLU A 107 -11.17 18.11 6.35
C GLU A 107 -11.10 19.39 5.51
N ALA A 108 -9.90 19.96 5.32
CA ALA A 108 -9.71 21.14 4.49
C ALA A 108 -9.80 20.85 2.97
N HIS A 109 -9.64 19.58 2.56
CA HIS A 109 -9.56 19.15 1.17
C HIS A 109 -10.56 18.03 0.83
N PRO A 110 -11.87 18.35 0.65
CA PRO A 110 -12.90 17.35 0.38
C PRO A 110 -12.72 16.58 -0.94
N GLU A 111 -11.94 17.10 -1.88
CA GLU A 111 -11.53 16.42 -3.11
C GLU A 111 -10.52 15.30 -2.89
N THR A 112 -9.84 15.27 -1.73
CA THR A 112 -8.88 14.23 -1.35
C THR A 112 -9.59 13.03 -0.75
N ALA A 113 -9.41 11.85 -1.36
CA ALA A 113 -9.99 10.59 -0.89
C ALA A 113 -9.14 9.93 0.20
N ALA A 114 -7.82 10.00 0.07
CA ALA A 114 -6.91 9.31 0.96
C ALA A 114 -5.62 10.08 1.20
N CYS A 115 -4.97 9.81 2.32
CA CYS A 115 -3.64 10.31 2.63
C CYS A 115 -2.81 9.28 3.39
N GLN A 116 -1.50 9.49 3.43
CA GLN A 116 -0.56 8.75 4.27
C GLN A 116 0.37 9.72 5.02
N PRO A 117 0.89 9.31 6.19
CA PRO A 117 2.00 10.01 6.84
C PRO A 117 3.32 9.78 6.08
N LYS A 118 4.39 10.45 6.52
CA LYS A 118 5.76 10.06 6.21
C LYS A 118 6.10 8.78 6.98
N LEU A 119 6.64 7.77 6.29
CA LEU A 119 7.10 6.54 6.90
C LEU A 119 8.63 6.50 6.91
N LEU A 120 9.20 6.32 8.10
CA LEU A 120 10.62 6.09 8.31
C LEU A 120 10.85 4.64 8.75
N CYS A 121 12.05 4.13 8.50
CA CYS A 121 12.44 2.79 8.92
C CYS A 121 12.59 2.74 10.44
N GLU A 122 11.91 1.81 11.13
CA GLU A 122 11.99 1.69 12.59
C GLU A 122 13.41 1.38 13.08
N GLY A 123 14.10 0.47 12.40
CA GLY A 123 15.48 0.09 12.74
C GLY A 123 16.55 1.13 12.35
N LYS A 124 16.19 2.11 11.48
CA LYS A 124 17.09 3.19 11.03
C LYS A 124 16.28 4.47 10.82
N ARG A 125 15.91 5.11 11.91
CA ARG A 125 14.96 6.24 11.97
C ARG A 125 15.32 7.47 11.14
N THR A 126 16.52 7.53 10.57
CA THR A 126 16.97 8.57 9.64
C THR A 126 16.84 8.17 8.18
N GLU A 127 16.40 6.95 7.87
CA GLU A 127 16.17 6.47 6.50
C GLU A 127 14.66 6.36 6.25
N PHE A 128 14.24 6.64 5.01
CA PHE A 128 12.87 6.37 4.61
C PHE A 128 12.55 4.87 4.68
N GLU A 129 11.29 4.56 4.92
CA GLU A 129 10.84 3.17 4.89
C GLU A 129 10.71 2.69 3.42
N TYR A 130 10.96 1.39 3.20
CA TYR A 130 11.03 0.81 1.86
C TYR A 130 9.70 0.81 1.10
N ALA A 131 8.58 0.50 1.77
CA ALA A 131 7.29 0.22 1.12
C ALA A 131 6.32 1.41 1.05
N GLY A 132 6.68 2.58 1.59
CA GLY A 132 5.79 3.74 1.62
C GLY A 132 6.53 5.06 1.58
N ALA A 133 7.66 5.15 2.28
CA ALA A 133 8.49 6.34 2.35
C ALA A 133 7.66 7.62 2.54
N CYS A 134 7.81 8.60 1.64
CA CYS A 134 7.05 9.84 1.64
C CYS A 134 6.05 9.90 0.47
N GLY A 135 5.36 8.76 0.21
CA GLY A 135 4.34 8.61 -0.84
C GLY A 135 4.81 7.89 -2.09
N GLY A 136 3.90 7.17 -2.69
CA GLY A 136 4.15 6.26 -3.80
C GLY A 136 3.78 6.82 -5.17
N TYR A 137 4.54 6.42 -6.17
CA TYR A 137 4.38 6.69 -7.59
C TYR A 137 4.50 5.39 -8.38
N ILE A 138 4.09 5.41 -9.64
CA ILE A 138 4.20 4.25 -10.53
C ILE A 138 4.66 4.70 -11.91
N ASP A 139 5.47 3.89 -12.60
CA ASP A 139 5.82 4.18 -13.97
C ASP A 139 4.77 3.61 -14.95
N ARG A 140 4.86 3.99 -16.22
CA ARG A 140 3.96 3.51 -17.28
C ARG A 140 3.92 1.98 -17.46
N TYR A 141 4.92 1.26 -16.95
CA TYR A 141 5.01 -0.20 -17.00
C TYR A 141 4.59 -0.86 -15.68
N GLY A 142 4.12 -0.09 -14.71
CA GLY A 142 3.62 -0.60 -13.44
C GLY A 142 4.70 -0.85 -12.39
N TYR A 143 5.91 -0.29 -12.53
CA TYR A 143 6.94 -0.39 -11.50
C TYR A 143 6.70 0.67 -10.43
N PRO A 144 6.37 0.27 -9.16
CA PRO A 144 6.16 1.22 -8.09
C PRO A 144 7.48 1.73 -7.52
N PHE A 145 7.51 3.00 -7.16
CA PHE A 145 8.61 3.66 -6.45
C PHE A 145 8.05 4.71 -5.51
N CYS A 146 8.89 5.26 -4.65
CA CYS A 146 8.43 6.21 -3.65
C CYS A 146 9.30 7.47 -3.64
N ARG A 147 8.74 8.54 -3.15
CA ARG A 147 9.44 9.76 -2.77
C ARG A 147 10.28 9.47 -1.52
N GLY A 148 11.55 9.12 -1.74
CA GLY A 148 12.52 8.61 -0.75
C GLY A 148 13.03 7.19 -1.04
N ARG A 149 12.51 6.49 -2.08
CA ARG A 149 13.00 5.15 -2.43
C ARG A 149 12.78 4.83 -3.91
N VAL A 150 13.84 4.41 -4.60
CA VAL A 150 13.80 3.96 -5.99
C VAL A 150 14.44 2.57 -6.09
N PHE A 151 13.64 1.53 -6.35
CA PHE A 151 14.04 0.12 -6.25
C PHE A 151 14.68 -0.20 -4.90
N GLY A 152 15.93 -0.67 -4.87
CA GLY A 152 16.68 -0.97 -3.65
C GLY A 152 17.38 0.23 -3.01
N GLU A 153 17.38 1.39 -3.65
CA GLU A 153 18.04 2.60 -3.13
C GLU A 153 17.06 3.37 -2.23
N VAL A 154 17.35 3.38 -0.94
CA VAL A 154 16.60 4.13 0.08
C VAL A 154 17.37 5.41 0.40
N GLU A 155 16.68 6.53 0.44
CA GLU A 155 17.29 7.82 0.77
C GLU A 155 17.27 8.06 2.29
N THR A 156 18.28 8.80 2.79
CA THR A 156 18.24 9.35 4.15
C THR A 156 17.28 10.53 4.17
N ASP A 157 16.43 10.61 5.18
CA ASP A 157 15.57 11.78 5.42
C ASP A 157 16.41 12.94 5.97
N LYS A 158 16.42 14.03 5.20
CA LYS A 158 17.06 15.31 5.53
C LYS A 158 16.07 16.46 5.47
N GLY A 159 14.77 16.15 5.55
CA GLY A 159 13.70 17.13 5.35
C GLY A 159 13.42 17.46 3.87
N GLN A 160 14.08 16.80 2.91
CA GLN A 160 13.93 17.08 1.49
C GLN A 160 12.51 16.81 0.95
N TYR A 161 11.69 16.09 1.70
CA TYR A 161 10.32 15.76 1.33
C TYR A 161 9.27 16.15 2.39
N ASP A 162 9.52 17.20 3.18
CA ASP A 162 8.63 17.66 4.25
C ASP A 162 7.44 18.49 3.76
N SER A 163 7.34 18.74 2.45
CA SER A 163 6.17 19.37 1.86
C SER A 163 5.08 18.33 1.55
N ILE A 164 3.82 18.70 1.79
CA ILE A 164 2.67 17.93 1.32
C ILE A 164 2.75 17.79 -0.21
N ALA A 165 2.50 16.59 -0.71
CA ALA A 165 2.60 16.32 -2.14
C ALA A 165 1.50 15.37 -2.61
N PRO A 166 0.93 15.59 -3.80
CA PRO A 166 0.10 14.61 -4.46
C PRO A 166 0.93 13.37 -4.81
N ILE A 167 0.32 12.20 -4.62
CA ILE A 167 0.93 10.90 -4.85
C ILE A 167 0.00 10.00 -5.64
N PHE A 168 0.56 9.00 -6.32
CA PHE A 168 -0.24 8.03 -7.05
C PHE A 168 -0.87 7.00 -6.10
N TRP A 169 -0.12 6.53 -5.09
CA TRP A 169 -0.61 5.56 -4.12
C TRP A 169 -0.08 5.82 -2.72
N ALA A 170 -0.93 5.56 -1.75
CA ALA A 170 -0.61 5.53 -0.33
C ALA A 170 -0.40 4.09 0.12
N THR A 171 0.55 3.88 1.04
CA THR A 171 0.90 2.54 1.53
C THR A 171 -0.15 1.98 2.48
N GLY A 172 -0.49 0.69 2.33
CA GLY A 172 -1.36 -0.01 3.26
C GLY A 172 -0.81 -0.12 4.69
N ALA A 173 0.46 0.23 4.91
CA ALA A 173 1.05 0.25 6.25
C ALA A 173 0.48 1.37 7.13
N ALA A 174 0.08 2.53 6.53
CA ALA A 174 -0.57 3.64 7.23
C ALA A 174 -1.37 4.47 6.21
N LEU A 175 -2.58 4.04 5.89
CA LEU A 175 -3.44 4.67 4.89
C LEU A 175 -4.72 5.18 5.54
N MET A 176 -4.92 6.51 5.57
CA MET A 176 -6.19 7.12 5.94
C MET A 176 -7.04 7.35 4.70
N ILE A 177 -8.30 6.93 4.74
CA ILE A 177 -9.24 7.05 3.63
C ILE A 177 -10.62 7.45 4.11
N ARG A 178 -11.33 8.29 3.35
CA ARG A 178 -12.74 8.56 3.61
C ARG A 178 -13.56 7.30 3.40
N ARG A 179 -14.46 7.00 4.34
CA ARG A 179 -15.41 5.88 4.21
C ARG A 179 -16.18 5.95 2.91
N ALA A 180 -16.71 7.11 2.54
CA ALA A 180 -17.48 7.27 1.31
C ALA A 180 -16.67 6.91 0.05
N ASP A 181 -15.38 7.26 0.00
CA ASP A 181 -14.49 6.92 -1.12
C ASP A 181 -14.12 5.43 -1.13
N TRP A 182 -13.91 4.83 0.05
CA TRP A 182 -13.71 3.38 0.19
C TRP A 182 -14.90 2.60 -0.36
N GLU A 183 -16.10 2.96 0.06
CA GLU A 183 -17.35 2.33 -0.37
C GLU A 183 -17.61 2.54 -1.87
N ALA A 184 -17.37 3.77 -2.39
CA ALA A 184 -17.58 4.10 -3.80
C ALA A 184 -16.72 3.29 -4.77
N VAL A 185 -15.50 2.89 -4.35
CA VAL A 185 -14.63 2.04 -5.16
C VAL A 185 -14.75 0.55 -4.82
N GLY A 186 -15.52 0.19 -3.78
CA GLY A 186 -15.74 -1.19 -3.34
C GLY A 186 -14.57 -1.79 -2.55
N GLY A 187 -13.79 -0.96 -1.84
CA GLY A 187 -12.67 -1.38 -1.02
C GLY A 187 -11.50 -1.99 -1.80
N LEU A 188 -10.73 -2.87 -1.15
CA LEU A 188 -9.63 -3.61 -1.77
C LEU A 188 -10.15 -4.79 -2.59
N ASP A 189 -9.46 -5.17 -3.65
CA ASP A 189 -9.81 -6.38 -4.40
C ASP A 189 -9.22 -7.62 -3.70
N GLY A 190 -10.04 -8.36 -2.97
CA GLY A 190 -9.63 -9.52 -2.17
C GLY A 190 -8.86 -10.61 -2.93
N ARG A 191 -9.01 -10.67 -4.27
CA ARG A 191 -8.31 -11.64 -5.13
C ARG A 191 -6.81 -11.37 -5.24
N PHE A 192 -6.35 -10.18 -4.86
CA PHE A 192 -4.91 -9.88 -4.73
C PHE A 192 -4.28 -10.64 -3.57
N PHE A 193 -5.02 -10.92 -2.52
CA PHE A 193 -4.58 -11.53 -1.27
C PHE A 193 -3.63 -10.63 -0.47
N ALA A 194 -2.47 -10.27 -1.01
CA ALA A 194 -1.48 -9.34 -0.47
C ALA A 194 -0.56 -8.80 -1.58
N HIS A 195 -0.07 -7.59 -1.43
CA HIS A 195 0.74 -6.78 -2.35
C HIS A 195 0.00 -6.27 -3.59
N MET A 196 0.15 -4.99 -3.88
CA MET A 196 -0.45 -4.22 -4.99
C MET A 196 -1.95 -3.92 -4.83
N GLU A 197 -2.65 -4.42 -3.82
CA GLU A 197 -4.08 -4.15 -3.57
C GLU A 197 -4.33 -2.68 -3.23
N GLU A 198 -3.43 -2.08 -2.44
CA GLU A 198 -3.47 -0.66 -2.09
C GLU A 198 -3.18 0.22 -3.30
N ILE A 199 -2.26 -0.21 -4.16
CA ILE A 199 -1.95 0.51 -5.42
C ILE A 199 -3.14 0.43 -6.38
N ASP A 200 -3.82 -0.73 -6.45
CA ASP A 200 -5.05 -0.89 -7.23
C ASP A 200 -6.19 0.00 -6.71
N LEU A 201 -6.39 0.06 -5.39
CA LEU A 201 -7.36 0.96 -4.75
C LEU A 201 -7.06 2.41 -5.13
N CYS A 202 -5.82 2.83 -4.96
CA CYS A 202 -5.36 4.18 -5.25
C CYS A 202 -5.49 4.53 -6.73
N TRP A 203 -5.17 3.61 -7.65
CA TRP A 203 -5.38 3.82 -9.08
C TRP A 203 -6.84 4.07 -9.41
N ARG A 204 -7.75 3.26 -8.85
CA ARG A 204 -9.20 3.44 -9.05
C ARG A 204 -9.70 4.80 -8.54
N LEU A 205 -9.22 5.26 -7.39
CA LEU A 205 -9.52 6.58 -6.83
C LEU A 205 -8.97 7.69 -7.73
N ARG A 206 -7.68 7.64 -8.10
CA ARG A 206 -7.06 8.64 -8.98
C ARG A 206 -7.74 8.72 -10.34
N ALA A 207 -8.03 7.58 -10.96
CA ALA A 207 -8.74 7.53 -12.24
C ALA A 207 -10.15 8.15 -12.17
N ARG A 208 -10.80 8.14 -10.99
CA ARG A 208 -12.08 8.80 -10.73
C ARG A 208 -11.92 10.28 -10.34
N GLY A 209 -10.72 10.86 -10.47
CA GLY A 209 -10.45 12.27 -10.19
C GLY A 209 -10.26 12.59 -8.71
N ARG A 210 -10.20 11.59 -7.82
CA ARG A 210 -10.01 11.81 -6.38
C ARG A 210 -8.53 12.04 -6.05
N GLY A 211 -8.24 12.97 -5.13
CA GLY A 211 -6.90 13.26 -4.64
C GLY A 211 -6.35 12.18 -3.73
N ILE A 212 -5.05 11.94 -3.78
CA ILE A 212 -4.29 11.16 -2.77
C ILE A 212 -3.02 11.94 -2.47
N VAL A 213 -2.67 12.08 -1.18
CA VAL A 213 -1.53 12.89 -0.76
C VAL A 213 -0.68 12.21 0.31
N CYS A 214 0.58 12.60 0.38
CA CYS A 214 1.41 12.37 1.56
C CYS A 214 1.45 13.65 2.39
N VAL A 215 1.21 13.52 3.71
CA VAL A 215 1.22 14.59 4.71
C VAL A 215 2.40 14.36 5.66
N PRO A 216 3.60 14.88 5.36
CA PRO A 216 4.83 14.57 6.10
C PRO A 216 4.88 15.15 7.51
N GLN A 217 3.98 16.09 7.86
CA GLN A 217 3.79 16.61 9.21
C GLN A 217 3.33 15.53 10.19
N SER A 218 2.75 14.46 9.68
CA SER A 218 2.56 13.20 10.39
C SER A 218 3.70 12.23 10.02
N THR A 219 4.38 11.68 11.03
CA THR A 219 5.48 10.73 10.84
C THR A 219 5.23 9.47 11.66
N VAL A 220 5.47 8.31 11.05
CA VAL A 220 5.41 7.00 11.71
C VAL A 220 6.65 6.18 11.38
N PHE A 221 6.96 5.18 12.21
CA PHE A 221 8.08 4.26 12.00
C PHE A 221 7.55 2.86 11.70
N HIS A 222 8.04 2.23 10.66
CA HIS A 222 7.58 0.92 10.22
C HIS A 222 8.76 -0.06 10.15
N VAL A 223 8.57 -1.26 10.72
CA VAL A 223 9.60 -2.31 10.67
C VAL A 223 9.79 -2.80 9.24
N GLY A 224 8.69 -3.07 8.57
CA GLY A 224 8.67 -3.55 7.18
C GLY A 224 9.16 -4.99 7.03
N GLY A 225 8.55 -5.73 6.12
CA GLY A 225 8.98 -7.10 5.80
C GLY A 225 8.64 -8.17 6.84
N GLY A 226 7.88 -7.83 7.88
CA GLY A 226 7.55 -8.73 8.99
C GLY A 226 6.80 -10.01 8.58
N THR A 227 5.98 -9.96 7.53
CA THR A 227 5.14 -11.12 7.12
C THR A 227 5.82 -12.01 6.09
N LEU A 228 6.55 -11.46 5.13
CA LEU A 228 7.26 -12.21 4.08
C LEU A 228 8.63 -11.59 3.80
N ALA A 229 9.69 -12.37 4.00
CA ALA A 229 11.06 -11.95 3.72
C ALA A 229 11.25 -11.49 2.26
N GLN A 230 12.16 -10.56 2.02
CA GLN A 230 12.36 -9.88 0.74
C GLN A 230 12.57 -10.82 -0.46
N HIS A 231 13.27 -11.95 -0.27
CA HIS A 231 13.55 -12.92 -1.35
C HIS A 231 12.70 -14.20 -1.28
N HIS A 232 11.55 -14.16 -0.60
CA HIS A 232 10.68 -15.32 -0.50
C HIS A 232 9.93 -15.55 -1.83
N PRO A 233 9.96 -16.77 -2.42
CA PRO A 233 9.36 -17.04 -3.74
C PRO A 233 7.86 -16.72 -3.84
N ARG A 234 7.11 -16.92 -2.74
CA ARG A 234 5.69 -16.54 -2.68
C ARG A 234 5.49 -15.03 -2.82
N LYS A 235 6.38 -14.20 -2.24
CA LYS A 235 6.35 -12.74 -2.39
C LYS A 235 6.62 -12.34 -3.84
N THR A 236 7.62 -12.96 -4.46
CA THR A 236 7.92 -12.78 -5.89
C THR A 236 6.72 -13.15 -6.74
N PHE A 237 6.11 -14.31 -6.52
CA PHE A 237 4.91 -14.75 -7.22
C PHE A 237 3.77 -13.73 -7.12
N LEU A 238 3.44 -13.30 -5.90
CA LEU A 238 2.35 -12.33 -5.66
C LEU A 238 2.64 -10.99 -6.34
N ASN A 239 3.85 -10.45 -6.19
CA ASN A 239 4.23 -9.19 -6.80
C ASN A 239 4.09 -9.21 -8.33
N PHE A 240 4.58 -10.24 -9.00
CA PHE A 240 4.49 -10.33 -10.46
C PHE A 240 3.05 -10.59 -10.94
N ARG A 241 2.32 -11.51 -10.31
CA ARG A 241 0.92 -11.79 -10.65
C ARG A 241 0.04 -10.56 -10.46
N ASN A 242 0.13 -9.95 -9.29
CA ASN A 242 -0.73 -8.84 -8.89
C ASN A 242 -0.41 -7.58 -9.70
N ASN A 243 0.86 -7.33 -10.01
CA ASN A 243 1.24 -6.22 -10.87
C ASN A 243 0.67 -6.36 -12.30
N LEU A 244 0.66 -7.58 -12.87
CA LEU A 244 0.00 -7.81 -14.15
C LEU A 244 -1.53 -7.63 -14.08
N LEU A 245 -2.16 -8.03 -12.96
CA LEU A 245 -3.59 -7.80 -12.72
C LEU A 245 -3.90 -6.31 -12.56
N LEU A 246 -3.08 -5.59 -11.81
CA LEU A 246 -3.16 -4.14 -11.63
C LEU A 246 -3.16 -3.42 -13.00
N LEU A 247 -2.19 -3.73 -13.85
CA LEU A 247 -2.11 -3.18 -15.21
C LEU A 247 -3.32 -3.55 -16.05
N TYR A 248 -3.75 -4.81 -16.02
CA TYR A 248 -4.90 -5.28 -16.77
C TYR A 248 -6.19 -4.57 -16.34
N LYS A 249 -6.41 -4.40 -15.04
CA LYS A 249 -7.63 -3.78 -14.50
C LYS A 249 -7.75 -2.31 -14.85
N ASN A 250 -6.64 -1.57 -14.91
CA ASN A 250 -6.67 -0.11 -14.84
C ASN A 250 -6.12 0.59 -16.10
N LEU A 251 -5.23 -0.05 -16.90
CA LEU A 251 -4.69 0.60 -18.09
C LEU A 251 -5.75 0.81 -19.17
N PRO A 252 -5.75 2.00 -19.84
CA PRO A 252 -6.56 2.24 -21.03
C PRO A 252 -6.33 1.20 -22.12
N GLU A 253 -7.36 0.90 -22.92
CA GLU A 253 -7.27 -0.12 -23.97
C GLU A 253 -6.17 0.18 -24.99
N ARG A 254 -5.98 1.48 -25.32
CA ARG A 254 -4.92 1.94 -26.25
C ARG A 254 -3.50 1.59 -25.81
N GLU A 255 -3.28 1.45 -24.48
CA GLU A 255 -1.94 1.19 -23.92
C GLU A 255 -1.72 -0.27 -23.51
N LEU A 256 -2.79 -0.98 -23.13
CA LEU A 256 -2.70 -2.31 -22.53
C LEU A 256 -1.85 -3.27 -23.35
N LYS A 257 -2.14 -3.42 -24.64
CA LYS A 257 -1.41 -4.38 -25.52
C LYS A 257 0.09 -4.06 -25.59
N ARG A 258 0.44 -2.78 -25.72
CA ARG A 258 1.84 -2.33 -25.79
C ARG A 258 2.57 -2.59 -24.47
N VAL A 259 1.97 -2.16 -23.35
CA VAL A 259 2.55 -2.32 -22.01
C VAL A 259 2.75 -3.80 -21.68
N MET A 260 1.75 -4.66 -21.94
CA MET A 260 1.83 -6.09 -21.65
C MET A 260 2.89 -6.82 -22.49
N ARG A 261 3.15 -6.38 -23.74
CA ARG A 261 4.27 -6.93 -24.56
C ARG A 261 5.62 -6.57 -23.95
N VAL A 262 5.82 -5.28 -23.59
CA VAL A 262 7.07 -4.83 -22.97
C VAL A 262 7.29 -5.53 -21.62
N ARG A 263 6.23 -5.64 -20.79
CA ARG A 263 6.29 -6.37 -19.52
C ARG A 263 6.66 -7.85 -19.72
N SER A 264 6.26 -8.45 -20.82
CA SER A 264 6.66 -9.84 -21.10
C SER A 264 8.18 -10.00 -21.22
N ILE A 265 8.83 -9.03 -21.86
CA ILE A 265 10.29 -9.01 -21.99
C ILE A 265 10.94 -8.66 -20.64
N LEU A 266 10.47 -7.60 -19.98
CA LEU A 266 11.03 -7.14 -18.72
C LEU A 266 10.89 -8.17 -17.59
N ASP A 267 9.79 -8.91 -17.54
CA ASP A 267 9.58 -9.97 -16.57
C ASP A 267 10.53 -11.16 -16.79
N ILE A 268 10.85 -11.49 -18.05
CA ILE A 268 11.86 -12.53 -18.37
C ILE A 268 13.25 -12.07 -17.92
N VAL A 269 13.63 -10.81 -18.21
CA VAL A 269 14.90 -10.25 -17.76
C VAL A 269 15.00 -10.28 -16.24
N ALA A 270 13.93 -9.87 -15.54
CA ALA A 270 13.86 -9.93 -14.08
C ALA A 270 13.96 -11.37 -13.55
N ALA A 271 13.29 -12.34 -14.20
CA ALA A 271 13.39 -13.75 -13.83
C ALA A 271 14.84 -14.25 -13.93
N CYS A 272 15.53 -13.94 -15.03
CA CYS A 272 16.94 -14.30 -15.23
C CYS A 272 17.84 -13.66 -14.18
N SER A 273 17.59 -12.40 -13.79
CA SER A 273 18.39 -11.71 -12.76
C SER A 273 18.27 -12.37 -11.38
N PHE A 274 17.16 -13.05 -11.08
CA PHE A 274 17.03 -13.78 -9.82
C PHE A 274 17.99 -14.97 -9.72
N LEU A 275 18.42 -15.59 -10.82
CA LEU A 275 19.27 -16.79 -10.79
C LEU A 275 20.58 -16.60 -10.01
N ILE A 276 21.05 -15.36 -9.90
CA ILE A 276 22.26 -15.00 -9.15
C ILE A 276 21.97 -14.52 -7.71
N SER A 277 20.71 -14.62 -7.26
CA SER A 277 20.28 -14.16 -5.92
C SER A 277 19.89 -15.34 -5.01
N PRO A 278 19.74 -15.14 -3.69
CA PRO A 278 19.21 -16.15 -2.78
C PRO A 278 17.86 -16.68 -3.28
N ASN A 279 17.62 -17.99 -3.18
CA ASN A 279 16.42 -18.67 -3.72
C ASN A 279 16.22 -18.48 -5.24
N GLY A 280 17.31 -18.26 -5.99
CA GLY A 280 17.29 -17.84 -7.40
C GLY A 280 16.39 -18.69 -8.30
N ILE A 281 16.57 -20.01 -8.30
CA ILE A 281 15.76 -20.95 -9.11
C ILE A 281 14.28 -20.89 -8.71
N ALA A 282 13.99 -20.80 -7.41
CA ALA A 282 12.61 -20.73 -6.92
C ALA A 282 11.95 -19.40 -7.33
N ASN A 283 12.67 -18.28 -7.25
CA ASN A 283 12.19 -16.96 -7.69
C ASN A 283 12.03 -16.91 -9.21
N PHE A 284 12.97 -17.47 -9.98
CA PHE A 284 12.84 -17.63 -11.42
C PHE A 284 11.53 -18.36 -11.79
N LYS A 285 11.29 -19.53 -11.20
CA LYS A 285 10.06 -20.30 -11.41
C LYS A 285 8.82 -19.52 -10.99
N ALA A 286 8.88 -18.77 -9.89
CA ALA A 286 7.76 -17.97 -9.37
C ALA A 286 7.28 -16.92 -10.37
N VAL A 287 8.17 -16.27 -11.12
CA VAL A 287 7.78 -15.31 -12.18
C VAL A 287 6.96 -15.99 -13.28
N PHE A 288 7.38 -17.16 -13.76
CA PHE A 288 6.63 -17.89 -14.81
C PHE A 288 5.30 -18.43 -14.29
N GLN A 289 5.26 -18.92 -13.04
CA GLN A 289 4.03 -19.33 -12.37
C GLN A 289 3.06 -18.14 -12.24
N ALA A 290 3.54 -16.96 -11.84
CA ALA A 290 2.77 -15.74 -11.75
C ALA A 290 2.13 -15.35 -13.09
N ARG A 291 2.90 -15.41 -14.19
CA ARG A 291 2.40 -15.13 -15.54
C ARG A 291 1.39 -16.16 -16.04
N ARG A 292 1.60 -17.45 -15.71
CA ARG A 292 0.64 -18.52 -16.02
C ARG A 292 -0.67 -18.29 -15.26
N GLU A 293 -0.58 -18.02 -13.97
CA GLU A 293 -1.74 -17.77 -13.12
C GLU A 293 -2.50 -16.51 -13.57
N PHE A 294 -1.79 -15.40 -13.85
CA PHE A 294 -2.41 -14.21 -14.41
C PHE A 294 -3.23 -14.52 -15.67
N ARG A 295 -2.70 -15.32 -16.62
CA ARG A 295 -3.46 -15.68 -17.84
C ARG A 295 -4.70 -16.49 -17.51
N ARG A 296 -4.63 -17.37 -16.50
CA ARG A 296 -5.74 -18.22 -16.06
C ARG A 296 -6.87 -17.42 -15.44
N ILE A 297 -6.54 -16.49 -14.52
CA ILE A 297 -7.55 -15.75 -13.73
C ILE A 297 -7.94 -14.41 -14.34
N ARG A 298 -7.20 -13.90 -15.32
CA ARG A 298 -7.50 -12.61 -15.98
C ARG A 298 -8.96 -12.46 -16.43
N PRO A 299 -9.63 -13.47 -16.99
CA PRO A 299 -11.03 -13.35 -17.40
C PRO A 299 -11.97 -12.95 -16.25
N ASP A 300 -11.69 -13.39 -15.03
CA ASP A 300 -12.51 -13.11 -13.85
C ASP A 300 -12.49 -11.61 -13.47
N PHE A 301 -11.52 -10.86 -13.99
CA PHE A 301 -11.36 -9.42 -13.78
C PHE A 301 -11.95 -8.57 -14.91
N ALA A 302 -12.54 -9.17 -15.94
CA ALA A 302 -13.02 -8.44 -17.11
C ALA A 302 -14.16 -7.46 -16.78
N ALA A 303 -15.05 -7.83 -15.86
CA ALA A 303 -16.14 -6.95 -15.41
C ALA A 303 -15.60 -5.72 -14.66
N ASN A 304 -14.67 -5.95 -13.71
CA ASN A 304 -14.03 -4.87 -12.96
C ASN A 304 -13.24 -3.93 -13.89
N ARG A 305 -12.52 -4.48 -14.89
CA ARG A 305 -11.85 -3.66 -15.91
C ARG A 305 -12.81 -2.76 -16.64
N ARG A 306 -13.94 -3.29 -17.14
CA ARG A 306 -14.96 -2.48 -17.83
C ARG A 306 -15.49 -1.37 -16.94
N GLU A 307 -15.84 -1.68 -15.70
CA GLU A 307 -16.31 -0.70 -14.73
C GLU A 307 -15.26 0.40 -14.47
N ASN A 308 -13.99 0.01 -14.20
CA ASN A 308 -12.92 0.97 -13.94
C ASN A 308 -12.74 1.92 -15.12
N LEU A 309 -12.69 1.41 -16.36
CA LEU A 309 -12.53 2.24 -17.55
C LEU A 309 -13.74 3.15 -17.81
N GLN A 310 -14.96 2.68 -17.58
CA GLN A 310 -16.18 3.49 -17.71
C GLN A 310 -16.24 4.65 -16.69
N ARG A 311 -15.69 4.42 -15.48
CA ARG A 311 -15.66 5.43 -14.40
C ARG A 311 -14.41 6.30 -14.41
N THR A 312 -13.49 6.10 -15.36
CA THR A 312 -12.28 6.92 -15.50
C THR A 312 -12.63 8.29 -16.05
N VAL A 313 -12.26 9.34 -15.30
CA VAL A 313 -12.41 10.75 -15.68
C VAL A 313 -11.05 11.45 -15.78
N LEU A 314 -10.00 10.87 -15.18
CA LEU A 314 -8.64 11.40 -15.20
C LEU A 314 -7.68 10.40 -15.86
N ASP A 315 -7.23 10.73 -17.07
CA ASP A 315 -6.25 9.96 -17.84
C ASP A 315 -5.56 10.88 -18.88
N PRO A 316 -4.24 11.09 -18.80
CA PRO A 316 -3.29 10.46 -17.87
C PRO A 316 -3.40 10.97 -16.44
N ILE A 317 -2.99 10.12 -15.48
CA ILE A 317 -2.87 10.51 -14.07
C ILE A 317 -1.53 11.24 -13.89
N PRO A 318 -1.51 12.48 -13.35
CA PRO A 318 -0.28 13.28 -13.26
C PRO A 318 0.87 12.63 -12.47
N GLU A 319 0.55 11.85 -11.44
CA GLU A 319 1.54 11.16 -10.60
C GLU A 319 1.99 9.81 -11.18
N GLN A 320 1.59 9.48 -12.40
CA GLN A 320 2.12 8.35 -13.15
C GLN A 320 3.30 8.80 -14.02
N LEU A 321 4.48 8.25 -13.77
CA LEU A 321 5.68 8.55 -14.57
C LEU A 321 5.48 8.05 -16.03
N PRO A 322 5.51 8.95 -17.03
CA PRO A 322 5.15 8.61 -18.42
C PRO A 322 6.23 7.80 -19.16
N CYS A 323 7.36 7.52 -18.53
CA CYS A 323 8.48 6.80 -19.11
C CYS A 323 8.90 5.60 -18.26
N SER A 324 9.91 4.84 -18.68
CA SER A 324 10.41 3.68 -17.97
C SER A 324 11.31 4.06 -16.81
N LEU A 325 10.90 3.69 -15.60
CA LEU A 325 11.72 3.80 -14.39
C LEU A 325 13.02 2.97 -14.50
N LEU A 326 12.94 1.75 -15.04
CA LEU A 326 14.11 0.90 -15.27
C LEU A 326 15.16 1.59 -16.14
N ARG A 327 14.72 2.26 -17.22
CA ARG A 327 15.64 3.04 -18.08
C ARG A 327 16.29 4.19 -17.33
N LEU A 328 15.51 4.96 -16.55
CA LEU A 328 16.04 6.06 -15.77
C LEU A 328 17.04 5.56 -14.72
N PHE A 329 16.73 4.49 -14.02
CA PHE A 329 17.55 3.96 -12.95
C PHE A 329 18.84 3.30 -13.47
N HIS A 330 18.76 2.37 -14.42
CA HIS A 330 19.91 1.58 -14.87
C HIS A 330 20.74 2.29 -15.95
N MET A 331 20.09 2.93 -16.94
CA MET A 331 20.83 3.56 -18.05
C MET A 331 21.24 5.00 -17.73
N LYS A 332 20.31 5.79 -17.15
CA LYS A 332 20.63 7.20 -16.77
C LYS A 332 21.20 7.35 -15.37
N ARG A 333 21.26 6.25 -14.59
CA ARG A 333 21.78 6.20 -13.21
C ARG A 333 21.11 7.20 -12.25
N LEU A 334 19.82 7.44 -12.44
CA LEU A 334 19.03 8.30 -11.55
C LEU A 334 18.54 7.46 -10.36
N ARG A 335 19.16 7.66 -9.20
CA ARG A 335 18.98 6.81 -8.01
C ARG A 335 18.06 7.41 -6.95
N THR A 336 17.68 8.69 -7.07
CA THR A 336 16.86 9.41 -6.10
C THR A 336 15.58 9.92 -6.75
N PHE A 337 14.51 10.03 -5.95
CA PHE A 337 13.23 10.54 -6.43
C PHE A 337 13.36 11.95 -7.02
N ALA A 338 14.08 12.86 -6.36
CA ALA A 338 14.25 14.24 -6.83
C ALA A 338 14.84 14.35 -8.24
N ARG A 339 15.71 13.39 -8.63
CA ARG A 339 16.26 13.36 -10.00
C ARG A 339 15.25 12.79 -11.01
N ILE A 340 14.38 11.87 -10.58
CA ILE A 340 13.34 11.26 -11.42
C ILE A 340 12.15 12.20 -11.60
N ALA A 341 11.81 12.97 -10.58
CA ALA A 341 10.68 13.90 -10.59
C ALA A 341 10.68 14.91 -11.75
N ARG A 342 11.82 15.15 -12.37
CA ARG A 342 11.96 16.02 -13.56
C ARG A 342 11.39 15.43 -14.86
N TYR A 343 10.88 14.19 -14.79
CA TYR A 343 10.34 13.44 -15.94
C TYR A 343 8.83 13.26 -15.90
N PHE A 344 8.17 13.81 -14.87
CA PHE A 344 6.70 13.94 -14.80
C PHE A 344 6.14 15.02 -15.70
#